data_6674d817768b05e7d1182bbe8cfaa64c
#
_entry.id   6674d817768b05e7d1182bbe8cfaa64c
#
_cell.length_a   1.000
_cell.length_b   1.000
_cell.length_c   1.000
_cell.angle_alpha   90.00
_cell.angle_beta   90.00
_cell.angle_gamma   90.00
#
_symmetry.space_group_name_H-M   'P 1'
#
loop_
_entity.id
_entity.type
_entity.pdbx_description
1 polymer ?
#
loop_
_entity_poly.entity_id
_entity_poly.type
_entity_poly.pdbx_seq_one_letter_code
_entity_poly.pdbx_strand_id
1 'polypeptide(L)'
;MELHPDEVVAVGAAMQGAVLQAKSGEGSHAVREQYAIVEIRDVLSHSMGVIALDEAEREVNSIILSKDTEAPCEASDVYNTVANNQRKVHVRVTQGEDEDPAYVQLLAEAVLDIPPYPKGAPLQVTFRFDEDQVLHVSVRDLTANKDLGEIPVPRIANLTEDQVDQLSAKLSRVAVS
;
A
#
# COMPACT_ATOMS: atom_id res chain seq x y z
N MET A 1 4.78 -36.75 -6.88
CA MET A 1 4.76 -36.05 -8.18
C MET A 1 5.50 -34.75 -7.95
N GLU A 2 6.74 -34.64 -8.39
CA GLU A 2 7.50 -33.37 -8.30
C GLU A 2 7.07 -32.50 -9.48
N LEU A 3 6.45 -31.37 -9.19
CA LEU A 3 6.10 -30.36 -10.20
C LEU A 3 7.34 -29.51 -10.45
N HIS A 4 7.73 -29.36 -11.73
CA HIS A 4 8.80 -28.47 -12.12
C HIS A 4 8.41 -27.01 -11.83
N PRO A 5 9.30 -26.15 -11.28
CA PRO A 5 8.95 -24.75 -10.93
C PRO A 5 8.30 -23.97 -12.07
N ASP A 6 8.79 -24.14 -13.30
CA ASP A 6 8.23 -23.45 -14.49
C ASP A 6 6.81 -23.93 -14.84
N GLU A 7 6.51 -25.22 -14.60
CA GLU A 7 5.17 -25.78 -14.82
C GLU A 7 4.17 -25.24 -13.77
N VAL A 8 4.63 -25.05 -12.52
CA VAL A 8 3.78 -24.50 -11.46
C VAL A 8 3.33 -23.06 -11.78
N VAL A 9 4.25 -22.24 -12.28
CA VAL A 9 3.95 -20.86 -12.71
C VAL A 9 2.96 -20.85 -13.88
N ALA A 10 3.18 -21.70 -14.89
CA ALA A 10 2.29 -21.79 -16.04
C ALA A 10 0.90 -22.29 -15.67
N VAL A 11 0.81 -23.29 -14.78
CA VAL A 11 -0.47 -23.81 -14.26
C VAL A 11 -1.20 -22.75 -13.45
N GLY A 12 -0.48 -22.01 -12.58
CA GLY A 12 -1.05 -20.91 -11.80
C GLY A 12 -1.64 -19.81 -12.70
N ALA A 13 -0.91 -19.39 -13.73
CA ALA A 13 -1.38 -18.39 -14.69
C ALA A 13 -2.59 -18.88 -15.49
N ALA A 14 -2.63 -20.16 -15.90
CA ALA A 14 -3.78 -20.74 -16.59
C ALA A 14 -5.01 -20.83 -15.70
N MET A 15 -4.85 -21.17 -14.41
CA MET A 15 -5.95 -21.17 -13.42
C MET A 15 -6.50 -19.76 -13.20
N GLN A 16 -5.63 -18.76 -13.05
CA GLN A 16 -6.02 -17.35 -12.94
C GLN A 16 -6.83 -16.91 -14.17
N GLY A 17 -6.35 -17.22 -15.37
CA GLY A 17 -7.06 -16.93 -16.62
C GLY A 17 -8.44 -17.59 -16.69
N ALA A 18 -8.56 -18.85 -16.25
CA ALA A 18 -9.84 -19.57 -16.20
C ALA A 18 -10.84 -18.95 -15.22
N VAL A 19 -10.37 -18.51 -14.05
CA VAL A 19 -11.21 -17.80 -13.06
C VAL A 19 -11.70 -16.47 -13.62
N LEU A 20 -10.83 -15.68 -14.26
CA LEU A 20 -11.21 -14.41 -14.88
C LEU A 20 -12.24 -14.61 -16.01
N GLN A 21 -12.05 -15.61 -16.88
CA GLN A 21 -13.01 -15.97 -17.93
C GLN A 21 -14.35 -16.44 -17.35
N ALA A 22 -14.34 -17.18 -16.25
CA ALA A 22 -15.55 -17.60 -15.57
C ALA A 22 -16.35 -16.41 -15.01
N LYS A 23 -15.64 -15.41 -14.44
CA LYS A 23 -16.22 -14.18 -13.90
C LYS A 23 -16.74 -13.23 -14.99
N SER A 24 -16.04 -13.09 -16.12
CA SER A 24 -16.47 -12.25 -17.25
C SER A 24 -17.61 -12.84 -18.07
N GLY A 25 -17.95 -14.11 -17.84
CA GLY A 25 -18.97 -14.81 -18.61
C GLY A 25 -18.54 -15.29 -20.00
N GLU A 26 -17.27 -15.11 -20.36
CA GLU A 26 -16.71 -15.47 -21.69
C GLU A 26 -16.23 -16.92 -21.80
N GLY A 27 -16.04 -17.62 -20.68
CA GLY A 27 -15.58 -19.01 -20.65
C GLY A 27 -16.62 -20.03 -21.12
N SER A 28 -16.17 -21.24 -21.51
CA SER A 28 -17.07 -22.36 -21.79
C SER A 28 -17.91 -22.71 -20.55
N HIS A 29 -19.07 -23.36 -20.77
CA HIS A 29 -19.95 -23.77 -19.65
C HIS A 29 -19.22 -24.60 -18.60
N ALA A 30 -18.35 -25.51 -19.02
CA ALA A 30 -17.53 -26.33 -18.12
C ALA A 30 -16.53 -25.51 -17.29
N VAL A 31 -15.88 -24.48 -17.86
CA VAL A 31 -14.98 -23.56 -17.15
C VAL A 31 -15.77 -22.75 -16.13
N ARG A 32 -16.93 -22.22 -16.51
CA ARG A 32 -17.78 -21.45 -15.59
C ARG A 32 -18.25 -22.28 -14.40
N GLU A 33 -18.68 -23.52 -14.63
CA GLU A 33 -19.17 -24.39 -13.58
C GLU A 33 -18.04 -24.82 -12.61
N GLN A 34 -16.85 -25.08 -13.15
CA GLN A 34 -15.71 -25.54 -12.35
C GLN A 34 -15.01 -24.44 -11.56
N TYR A 35 -14.92 -23.21 -12.12
CA TYR A 35 -14.14 -22.11 -11.53
C TYR A 35 -15.01 -20.96 -10.98
N ALA A 36 -16.33 -21.00 -11.12
CA ALA A 36 -17.23 -19.99 -10.57
C ALA A 36 -17.16 -19.86 -9.04
N ILE A 37 -16.71 -20.92 -8.36
CA ILE A 37 -16.61 -21.00 -6.89
C ILE A 37 -15.20 -20.58 -6.40
N VAL A 38 -14.21 -20.50 -7.30
CA VAL A 38 -12.84 -20.13 -6.93
C VAL A 38 -12.76 -18.61 -6.78
N GLU A 39 -12.60 -18.14 -5.56
CA GLU A 39 -12.36 -16.75 -5.23
C GLU A 39 -10.89 -16.56 -4.95
N ILE A 40 -10.22 -15.77 -5.79
CA ILE A 40 -8.85 -15.33 -5.56
C ILE A 40 -8.96 -13.98 -4.90
N ARG A 41 -8.40 -13.85 -3.70
CA ARG A 41 -8.37 -12.62 -2.93
C ARG A 41 -6.93 -12.20 -2.75
N ASP A 42 -6.64 -11.01 -3.18
CA ASP A 42 -5.36 -10.38 -2.91
C ASP A 42 -5.37 -9.84 -1.47
N VAL A 43 -4.23 -9.92 -0.81
CA VAL A 43 -4.04 -9.41 0.55
C VAL A 43 -2.82 -8.51 0.60
N LEU A 44 -2.81 -7.56 1.52
CA LEU A 44 -1.64 -6.72 1.78
C LEU A 44 -0.48 -7.58 2.29
N SER A 45 0.66 -7.51 1.62
CA SER A 45 1.88 -8.23 2.02
C SER A 45 2.55 -7.64 3.26
N HIS A 46 2.33 -6.34 3.52
CA HIS A 46 2.88 -5.59 4.65
C HIS A 46 1.87 -4.61 5.19
N SER A 47 2.03 -4.28 6.48
CA SER A 47 1.27 -3.21 7.10
C SER A 47 1.70 -1.85 6.55
N MET A 48 0.74 -0.93 6.42
CA MET A 48 0.93 0.43 5.97
C MET A 48 0.52 1.41 7.06
N GLY A 49 1.33 2.43 7.29
CA GLY A 49 1.10 3.38 8.37
C GLY A 49 1.71 4.76 8.12
N VAL A 50 1.72 5.55 9.16
CA VAL A 50 2.37 6.86 9.18
C VAL A 50 3.23 7.01 10.42
N ILE A 51 4.27 7.86 10.34
CA ILE A 51 5.00 8.27 11.54
C ILE A 51 4.17 9.31 12.28
N ALA A 52 3.82 9.00 13.51
CA ALA A 52 3.07 9.86 14.42
C ALA A 52 3.85 10.06 15.73
N LEU A 53 3.37 10.95 16.59
CA LEU A 53 3.89 11.08 17.97
C LEU A 53 2.96 10.35 18.94
N ASP A 54 3.55 9.58 19.83
CA ASP A 54 2.84 8.94 20.95
C ASP A 54 2.56 9.97 22.09
N GLU A 55 1.93 9.49 23.17
CA GLU A 55 1.63 10.33 24.35
C GLU A 55 2.89 10.87 25.04
N ALA A 56 4.05 10.24 24.85
CA ALA A 56 5.34 10.65 25.36
C ALA A 56 6.13 11.56 24.38
N GLU A 57 5.48 12.02 23.30
CA GLU A 57 6.06 12.83 22.23
C GLU A 57 7.22 12.13 21.48
N ARG A 58 7.22 10.79 21.45
CA ARG A 58 8.18 9.99 20.67
C ARG A 58 7.58 9.63 19.31
N GLU A 59 8.42 9.60 18.28
CA GLU A 59 8.02 9.12 16.97
C GLU A 59 7.76 7.61 17.01
N VAL A 60 6.59 7.21 16.53
CA VAL A 60 6.17 5.81 16.40
C VAL A 60 5.55 5.58 15.02
N ASN A 61 5.66 4.36 14.52
CA ASN A 61 4.94 3.93 13.33
C ASN A 61 3.51 3.54 13.73
N SER A 62 2.54 4.35 13.34
CA SER A 62 1.12 4.09 13.56
C SER A 62 0.53 3.37 12.35
N ILE A 63 0.15 2.10 12.51
CA ILE A 63 -0.39 1.26 11.44
C ILE A 63 -1.86 1.63 11.21
N ILE A 64 -2.20 1.93 9.94
CA ILE A 64 -3.57 2.24 9.50
C ILE A 64 -4.17 1.04 8.76
N LEU A 65 -3.41 0.40 7.86
CA LEU A 65 -3.79 -0.84 7.19
C LEU A 65 -2.87 -1.97 7.63
N SER A 66 -3.44 -3.01 8.20
CA SER A 66 -2.68 -4.16 8.67
C SER A 66 -2.34 -5.11 7.52
N LYS A 67 -1.18 -5.76 7.62
CA LYS A 67 -0.81 -6.91 6.81
C LYS A 67 -1.94 -7.96 6.81
N ASP A 68 -2.02 -8.74 5.73
CA ASP A 68 -3.02 -9.79 5.50
C ASP A 68 -4.48 -9.29 5.39
N THR A 69 -4.71 -7.96 5.35
CA THR A 69 -6.03 -7.39 5.02
C THR A 69 -6.35 -7.65 3.55
N GLU A 70 -7.56 -8.13 3.26
CA GLU A 70 -8.03 -8.39 1.89
C GLU A 70 -8.19 -7.08 1.10
N ALA A 71 -7.67 -7.05 -0.14
CA ALA A 71 -7.86 -5.95 -1.07
C ALA A 71 -9.15 -6.17 -1.92
N PRO A 72 -9.85 -5.10 -2.34
CA PRO A 72 -9.60 -3.71 -1.97
C PRO A 72 -10.03 -3.40 -0.54
N CYS A 73 -9.33 -2.48 0.11
CA CYS A 73 -9.64 -2.07 1.48
C CYS A 73 -9.37 -0.58 1.73
N GLU A 74 -10.04 -0.05 2.74
CA GLU A 74 -9.88 1.34 3.17
C GLU A 74 -9.92 1.39 4.70
N ALA A 75 -9.00 2.17 5.29
CA ALA A 75 -9.03 2.49 6.71
C ALA A 75 -8.54 3.92 6.92
N SER A 76 -8.97 4.52 8.03
CA SER A 76 -8.54 5.87 8.39
C SER A 76 -8.28 5.97 9.89
N ASP A 77 -7.36 6.86 10.24
CA ASP A 77 -7.08 7.19 11.63
C ASP A 77 -6.98 8.72 11.80
N VAL A 78 -7.14 9.20 13.04
CA VAL A 78 -7.16 10.61 13.35
C VAL A 78 -5.93 10.99 14.16
N TYR A 79 -5.18 11.92 13.64
CA TYR A 79 -3.98 12.49 14.25
C TYR A 79 -4.23 13.94 14.65
N ASN A 80 -3.51 14.42 15.64
CA ASN A 80 -3.69 15.77 16.16
C ASN A 80 -2.46 16.63 15.91
N THR A 81 -2.67 17.94 15.73
CA THR A 81 -1.58 18.91 15.71
C THR A 81 -0.83 18.88 17.04
N VAL A 82 0.50 18.98 16.99
CA VAL A 82 1.40 18.81 18.16
C VAL A 82 1.84 20.13 18.77
N ALA A 83 1.65 21.25 18.06
CA ALA A 83 2.08 22.57 18.51
C ALA A 83 0.98 23.62 18.34
N ASN A 84 1.06 24.69 19.18
CA ASN A 84 0.20 25.84 18.99
C ASN A 84 0.62 26.65 17.76
N ASN A 85 -0.36 27.20 17.04
CA ASN A 85 -0.15 27.97 15.82
C ASN A 85 0.56 27.15 14.70
N GLN A 86 0.33 25.83 14.68
CA GLN A 86 0.86 24.94 13.67
C GLN A 86 0.22 25.26 12.32
N ARG A 87 1.04 25.42 11.28
CA ARG A 87 0.62 25.79 9.92
C ARG A 87 0.98 24.74 8.87
N LYS A 88 1.73 23.71 9.27
CA LYS A 88 2.18 22.63 8.39
C LYS A 88 2.05 21.30 9.08
N VAL A 89 1.68 20.29 8.33
CA VAL A 89 1.68 18.89 8.77
C VAL A 89 2.63 18.12 7.86
N HIS A 90 3.56 17.42 8.48
CA HIS A 90 4.48 16.51 7.79
C HIS A 90 3.92 15.09 7.92
N VAL A 91 3.46 14.54 6.81
CA VAL A 91 2.95 13.17 6.73
C VAL A 91 4.02 12.30 6.10
N ARG A 92 4.46 11.27 6.83
CA ARG A 92 5.45 10.29 6.39
C ARG A 92 4.77 8.93 6.31
N VAL A 93 4.57 8.43 5.10
CA VAL A 93 3.91 7.15 4.81
C VAL A 93 4.93 6.02 4.90
N THR A 94 4.60 4.98 5.63
CA THR A 94 5.51 3.86 5.94
C THR A 94 4.93 2.51 5.55
N GLN A 95 5.84 1.53 5.39
CA GLN A 95 5.55 0.12 5.22
C GLN A 95 6.36 -0.67 6.24
N GLY A 96 5.71 -1.53 6.99
CA GLY A 96 6.32 -2.40 7.99
C GLY A 96 5.46 -2.55 9.24
N GLU A 97 5.77 -3.56 10.03
CA GLU A 97 5.01 -3.97 11.21
C GLU A 97 5.62 -3.45 12.52
N ASP A 98 6.88 -2.96 12.48
CA ASP A 98 7.57 -2.50 13.68
C ASP A 98 7.03 -1.13 14.13
N GLU A 99 6.93 -0.93 15.43
CA GLU A 99 6.53 0.35 16.04
C GLU A 99 7.65 1.40 15.96
N ASP A 100 8.91 0.96 15.96
CA ASP A 100 10.07 1.84 15.84
C ASP A 100 10.26 2.28 14.38
N PRO A 101 10.24 3.61 14.11
CA PRO A 101 10.45 4.15 12.76
C PRO A 101 11.76 3.73 12.08
N ALA A 102 12.77 3.33 12.86
CA ALA A 102 14.06 2.89 12.35
C ALA A 102 14.00 1.55 11.60
N TYR A 103 12.96 0.75 11.85
CA TYR A 103 12.79 -0.60 11.29
C TYR A 103 11.68 -0.70 10.25
N VAL A 104 11.10 0.41 9.85
CA VAL A 104 10.09 0.46 8.78
C VAL A 104 10.62 1.20 7.56
N GLN A 105 10.06 0.87 6.39
CA GLN A 105 10.42 1.54 5.15
C GLN A 105 9.57 2.79 4.94
N LEU A 106 10.21 3.94 4.69
CA LEU A 106 9.54 5.15 4.24
C LEU A 106 9.17 5.00 2.77
N LEU A 107 7.88 5.12 2.42
CA LEU A 107 7.38 5.03 1.06
C LEU A 107 7.22 6.39 0.40
N ALA A 108 6.68 7.36 1.14
CA ALA A 108 6.44 8.72 0.67
C ALA A 108 6.42 9.69 1.84
N GLU A 109 6.67 10.95 1.53
CA GLU A 109 6.49 12.04 2.49
C GLU A 109 5.86 13.26 1.80
N ALA A 110 5.05 14.00 2.55
CA ALA A 110 4.46 15.24 2.09
C ALA A 110 4.34 16.24 3.23
N VAL A 111 4.49 17.51 2.88
CA VAL A 111 4.22 18.62 3.78
C VAL A 111 2.98 19.35 3.31
N LEU A 112 1.93 19.34 4.11
CA LEU A 112 0.64 19.95 3.81
C LEU A 112 0.47 21.23 4.62
N ASP A 113 -0.01 22.28 3.97
CA ASP A 113 -0.33 23.55 4.63
C ASP A 113 -1.73 23.49 5.27
N ILE A 114 -1.81 23.90 6.53
CA ILE A 114 -3.06 24.01 7.30
C ILE A 114 -3.22 25.44 7.83
N PRO A 115 -4.46 25.85 8.15
CA PRO A 115 -4.68 27.08 8.93
C PRO A 115 -3.92 27.03 10.25
N PRO A 116 -3.61 28.19 10.86
CA PRO A 116 -2.91 28.22 12.15
C PRO A 116 -3.81 27.62 13.25
N TYR A 117 -3.58 26.35 13.58
CA TYR A 117 -4.34 25.63 14.59
C TYR A 117 -3.62 25.58 15.94
N PRO A 118 -4.39 25.51 17.06
CA PRO A 118 -3.85 25.16 18.36
C PRO A 118 -3.37 23.69 18.38
N LYS A 119 -2.60 23.31 19.37
CA LYS A 119 -2.29 21.89 19.68
C LYS A 119 -3.60 21.12 19.89
N GLY A 120 -3.73 19.93 19.28
CA GLY A 120 -4.88 19.06 19.41
C GLY A 120 -5.94 19.19 18.30
N ALA A 121 -5.70 19.98 17.25
CA ALA A 121 -6.63 20.04 16.13
C ALA A 121 -6.59 18.73 15.31
N PRO A 122 -7.75 18.09 15.04
CA PRO A 122 -7.80 16.77 14.44
C PRO A 122 -7.63 16.82 12.91
N LEU A 123 -6.82 15.89 12.41
CA LEU A 123 -6.57 15.62 10.99
C LEU A 123 -6.79 14.13 10.73
N GLN A 124 -7.60 13.78 9.76
CA GLN A 124 -7.84 12.41 9.36
C GLN A 124 -6.90 12.03 8.22
N VAL A 125 -6.22 10.90 8.36
CA VAL A 125 -5.44 10.28 7.30
C VAL A 125 -6.17 9.01 6.87
N THR A 126 -6.49 8.90 5.59
CA THR A 126 -7.20 7.76 5.01
C THR A 126 -6.29 7.04 4.04
N PHE A 127 -6.16 5.73 4.21
CA PHE A 127 -5.45 4.83 3.31
C PHE A 127 -6.49 3.98 2.58
N ARG A 128 -6.43 3.98 1.26
CA ARG A 128 -7.23 3.12 0.39
C ARG A 128 -6.31 2.31 -0.52
N PHE A 129 -6.41 1.00 -0.41
CA PHE A 129 -5.69 0.07 -1.27
C PHE A 129 -6.67 -0.52 -2.29
N ASP A 130 -6.43 -0.26 -3.56
CA ASP A 130 -7.36 -0.63 -4.63
C ASP A 130 -7.10 -2.03 -5.23
N GLU A 131 -7.94 -2.43 -6.22
CA GLU A 131 -7.84 -3.72 -6.91
C GLU A 131 -6.55 -3.85 -7.74
N ASP A 132 -5.94 -2.73 -8.15
CA ASP A 132 -4.67 -2.69 -8.87
C ASP A 132 -3.45 -2.68 -7.95
N GLN A 133 -3.66 -2.91 -6.64
CA GLN A 133 -2.64 -2.89 -5.59
C GLN A 133 -1.92 -1.53 -5.48
N VAL A 134 -2.65 -0.45 -5.71
CA VAL A 134 -2.17 0.92 -5.53
C VAL A 134 -2.65 1.47 -4.21
N LEU A 135 -1.71 2.01 -3.42
CA LEU A 135 -2.01 2.71 -2.18
C LEU A 135 -2.32 4.19 -2.48
N HIS A 136 -3.52 4.61 -2.13
CA HIS A 136 -3.97 6.00 -2.14
C HIS A 136 -3.98 6.53 -0.72
N VAL A 137 -3.33 7.65 -0.49
CA VAL A 137 -3.26 8.29 0.82
C VAL A 137 -3.84 9.69 0.72
N SER A 138 -4.92 9.95 1.44
CA SER A 138 -5.55 11.27 1.50
C SER A 138 -5.56 11.83 2.92
N VAL A 139 -5.50 13.14 3.03
CA VAL A 139 -5.50 13.85 4.31
C VAL A 139 -6.62 14.87 4.33
N ARG A 140 -7.44 14.82 5.39
CA ARG A 140 -8.57 15.73 5.60
C ARG A 140 -8.44 16.48 6.90
N ASP A 141 -8.63 17.77 6.82
CA ASP A 141 -8.77 18.65 7.99
C ASP A 141 -10.20 18.54 8.54
N LEU A 142 -10.34 17.96 9.71
CA LEU A 142 -11.64 17.79 10.35
C LEU A 142 -12.16 19.08 11.02
N THR A 143 -11.26 20.01 11.32
CA THR A 143 -11.64 21.31 11.92
C THR A 143 -12.28 22.22 10.87
N ALA A 144 -11.66 22.36 9.71
CA ALA A 144 -12.20 23.13 8.59
C ALA A 144 -13.14 22.31 7.68
N ASN A 145 -13.23 21.00 7.90
CA ASN A 145 -13.94 20.04 7.05
C ASN A 145 -13.48 20.14 5.58
N LYS A 146 -12.18 20.24 5.38
CA LYS A 146 -11.54 20.47 4.09
C LYS A 146 -10.59 19.33 3.75
N ASP A 147 -10.62 18.90 2.49
CA ASP A 147 -9.62 17.99 1.94
C ASP A 147 -8.32 18.77 1.70
N LEU A 148 -7.21 18.26 2.20
CA LEU A 148 -5.87 18.83 2.04
C LEU A 148 -5.14 18.27 0.83
N GLY A 149 -5.66 17.19 0.23
CA GLY A 149 -5.13 16.55 -0.96
C GLY A 149 -4.66 15.12 -0.76
N GLU A 150 -4.17 14.56 -1.84
CA GLU A 150 -3.66 13.19 -1.94
C GLU A 150 -2.13 13.21 -1.93
N ILE A 151 -1.53 12.24 -1.24
CA ILE A 151 -0.07 12.06 -1.20
C ILE A 151 0.29 11.02 -2.26
N PRO A 152 1.11 11.37 -3.26
CA PRO A 152 1.53 10.42 -4.26
C PRO A 152 2.47 9.39 -3.63
N VAL A 153 2.03 8.13 -3.55
CA VAL A 153 2.83 7.01 -3.10
C VAL A 153 3.31 6.24 -4.33
N PRO A 154 4.64 6.10 -4.56
CA PRO A 154 5.14 5.33 -5.69
C PRO A 154 4.71 3.87 -5.54
N ARG A 155 4.35 3.22 -6.66
CA ARG A 155 4.03 1.77 -6.67
C ARG A 155 5.23 0.99 -6.14
N ILE A 156 5.03 0.23 -5.07
CA ILE A 156 6.07 -0.58 -4.41
C ILE A 156 6.58 -1.71 -5.33
N ALA A 157 5.76 -2.10 -6.31
CA ALA A 157 6.07 -3.21 -7.24
C ALA A 157 6.98 -2.82 -8.42
N ASN A 158 7.26 -1.57 -8.64
CA ASN A 158 8.07 -1.14 -9.77
C ASN A 158 9.48 -0.80 -9.31
N LEU A 159 10.44 -1.64 -9.69
CA LEU A 159 11.84 -1.25 -9.73
C LEU A 159 11.95 0.07 -10.48
N THR A 160 12.67 1.04 -9.94
CA THR A 160 12.99 2.27 -10.68
C THR A 160 13.79 1.91 -11.93
N GLU A 161 13.72 2.75 -12.98
CA GLU A 161 14.51 2.51 -14.20
C GLU A 161 15.99 2.27 -13.88
N ASP A 162 16.55 3.02 -12.93
CA ASP A 162 17.94 2.82 -12.47
C ASP A 162 18.16 1.43 -11.81
N GLN A 163 17.19 0.90 -11.09
CA GLN A 163 17.26 -0.44 -10.49
C GLN A 163 17.12 -1.54 -11.55
N VAL A 164 16.27 -1.33 -12.55
CA VAL A 164 16.13 -2.22 -13.70
C VAL A 164 17.45 -2.26 -14.50
N ASP A 165 18.07 -1.12 -14.75
CA ASP A 165 19.35 -1.03 -15.46
C ASP A 165 20.49 -1.69 -14.67
N GLN A 166 20.57 -1.49 -13.36
CA GLN A 166 21.54 -2.15 -12.50
C GLN A 166 21.37 -3.68 -12.45
N LEU A 167 20.12 -4.16 -12.41
CA LEU A 167 19.81 -5.59 -12.45
C LEU A 167 20.11 -6.18 -13.82
N SER A 168 19.75 -5.49 -14.90
CA SER A 168 20.08 -5.89 -16.28
C SER A 168 21.59 -5.98 -16.50
N ALA A 169 22.36 -5.02 -16.00
CA ALA A 169 23.82 -5.02 -16.06
C ALA A 169 24.44 -6.15 -15.22
N LYS A 170 23.86 -6.53 -14.10
CA LYS A 170 24.29 -7.68 -13.30
C LYS A 170 23.98 -9.01 -14.00
N LEU A 171 22.79 -9.15 -14.55
CA LEU A 171 22.37 -10.37 -15.27
C LEU A 171 23.20 -10.61 -16.54
N SER A 172 23.54 -9.56 -17.31
CA SER A 172 24.40 -9.66 -18.49
C SER A 172 25.83 -10.12 -18.16
N ARG A 173 26.32 -9.85 -16.95
CA ARG A 173 27.63 -10.33 -16.48
C ARG A 173 27.65 -11.80 -16.05
N VAL A 174 26.49 -12.33 -15.63
CA VAL A 174 26.33 -13.73 -15.19
C VAL A 174 26.11 -14.66 -16.40
N ALA A 175 25.56 -14.17 -17.51
CA ALA A 175 25.26 -14.95 -18.71
C ALA A 175 26.48 -15.20 -19.60
N VAL A 176 27.69 -14.72 -19.25
CA VAL A 176 28.95 -14.80 -20.06
C VAL A 176 30.05 -15.58 -19.30
N SER A 177 29.68 -16.48 -18.38
CA SER A 177 30.65 -17.36 -17.71
C SER A 177 30.40 -18.81 -18.03
#